data_02be8f916cfc31c1c87f12c18bb248bc
#
_entry.id   02be8f916cfc31c1c87f12c18bb248bc
#
_cell.length_a   1.000
_cell.length_b   1.000
_cell.length_c   1.000
_cell.angle_alpha   90.00
_cell.angle_beta   90.00
_cell.angle_gamma   90.00
#
_symmetry.space_group_name_H-M   'P 1'
#
loop_
_entity.id
_entity.type
_entity.pdbx_description
1 polymer ?
#
loop_
_entity_poly.entity_id
_entity_poly.type
_entity_poly.pdbx_seq_one_letter_code
_entity_poly.pdbx_strand_id
1 'polypeptide(L)'
;SEIKRVYEASDYIEDPHTAVASAVYQKYRTATSDETTTVIASTASPYKFPVVAVEAVTGQTGLSDFEALTKLHEISGVAVPSAVANLETAQVRHKTTVAADQMQAAVESYLGL
;
A
#
# COMPACT_ATOMS: atom_id res chain seq x y z
N SER A 1 11.04 6.68 -8.20
CA SER A 1 10.67 5.49 -7.42
C SER A 1 10.30 4.33 -8.34
N GLU A 2 10.33 3.11 -7.83
CA GLU A 2 9.95 1.92 -8.62
C GLU A 2 8.46 1.96 -8.98
N ILE A 3 7.59 2.34 -8.05
CA ILE A 3 6.14 2.50 -8.32
C ILE A 3 5.92 3.42 -9.53
N LYS A 4 6.62 4.55 -9.59
CA LYS A 4 6.51 5.47 -10.71
C LYS A 4 6.99 4.84 -12.02
N ARG A 5 8.12 4.14 -11.99
CA ARG A 5 8.68 3.47 -13.17
C ARG A 5 7.72 2.44 -13.75
N VAL A 6 7.11 1.62 -12.89
CA VAL A 6 6.14 0.60 -13.32
C VAL A 6 4.87 1.26 -13.87
N TYR A 7 4.37 2.30 -13.21
CA TYR A 7 3.22 3.04 -13.68
C TYR A 7 3.45 3.67 -15.07
N GLU A 8 4.59 4.34 -15.27
CA GLU A 8 4.94 4.94 -16.58
C GLU A 8 5.12 3.91 -17.69
N ALA A 9 5.46 2.66 -17.37
CA ALA A 9 5.68 1.60 -18.33
C ALA A 9 4.43 0.79 -18.67
N SER A 10 3.43 0.72 -17.78
CA SER A 10 2.33 -0.23 -17.90
C SER A 10 0.96 0.26 -17.39
N ASP A 11 0.86 1.51 -16.96
CA ASP A 11 -0.33 2.09 -16.30
C ASP A 11 -0.77 1.33 -15.01
N TYR A 12 0.09 0.46 -14.49
CA TYR A 12 -0.16 -0.31 -13.28
C TYR A 12 0.51 0.34 -12.06
N ILE A 13 -0.26 0.61 -11.02
CA ILE A 13 0.25 1.13 -9.74
C ILE A 13 0.41 -0.04 -8.78
N GLU A 14 1.65 -0.43 -8.52
CA GLU A 14 1.97 -1.45 -7.53
C GLU A 14 1.96 -0.89 -6.10
N ASP A 15 1.66 -1.75 -5.13
CA ASP A 15 1.79 -1.37 -3.72
C ASP A 15 3.29 -1.30 -3.31
N PRO A 16 3.62 -0.58 -2.20
CA PRO A 16 5.01 -0.39 -1.82
C PRO A 16 5.81 -1.69 -1.55
N HIS A 17 5.15 -2.77 -1.13
CA HIS A 17 5.81 -4.05 -0.86
C HIS A 17 6.13 -4.77 -2.16
N THR A 18 5.20 -4.78 -3.10
CA THR A 18 5.42 -5.28 -4.46
C THR A 18 6.52 -4.49 -5.16
N ALA A 19 6.57 -3.17 -4.96
CA ALA A 19 7.62 -2.30 -5.50
C ALA A 19 9.02 -2.70 -5.02
N VAL A 20 9.18 -3.15 -3.79
CA VAL A 20 10.46 -3.68 -3.30
C VAL A 20 10.85 -4.94 -4.08
N ALA A 21 9.92 -5.89 -4.25
CA ALA A 21 10.18 -7.13 -5.00
C ALA A 21 10.51 -6.82 -6.46
N SER A 22 9.75 -5.93 -7.10
CA SER A 22 9.98 -5.47 -8.48
C SER A 22 11.37 -4.83 -8.63
N ALA A 23 11.75 -3.91 -7.75
CA ALA A 23 13.05 -3.26 -7.77
C ALA A 23 14.22 -4.24 -7.58
N VAL A 24 14.07 -5.21 -6.67
CA VAL A 24 15.09 -6.26 -6.45
C VAL A 24 15.21 -7.15 -7.68
N TYR A 25 14.09 -7.54 -8.27
CA TYR A 25 14.09 -8.32 -9.50
C TYR A 25 14.78 -7.60 -10.66
N GLN A 26 14.56 -6.30 -10.84
CA GLN A 26 15.25 -5.52 -11.85
C GLN A 26 16.78 -5.50 -11.65
N LYS A 27 17.23 -5.36 -10.40
CA LYS A 27 18.66 -5.46 -10.06
C LYS A 27 19.24 -6.83 -10.38
N TYR A 28 18.51 -7.90 -10.04
CA TYR A 28 18.91 -9.27 -10.35
C TYR A 28 19.05 -9.47 -11.87
N ARG A 29 18.06 -9.10 -12.66
CA ARG A 29 18.12 -9.20 -14.13
C ARG A 29 19.30 -8.44 -14.72
N THR A 30 19.54 -7.23 -14.23
CA THR A 30 20.68 -6.42 -14.68
C THR A 30 22.02 -7.09 -14.36
N ALA A 31 22.14 -7.72 -13.21
CA ALA A 31 23.38 -8.34 -12.77
C ALA A 31 23.66 -9.70 -13.44
N THR A 32 22.61 -10.44 -13.79
CA THR A 32 22.73 -11.83 -14.28
C THR A 32 22.43 -12.00 -15.76
N SER A 33 21.76 -11.01 -16.38
CA SER A 33 21.19 -11.13 -17.73
C SER A 33 20.20 -12.31 -17.87
N ASP A 34 19.59 -12.74 -16.77
CA ASP A 34 18.58 -13.80 -16.78
C ASP A 34 17.28 -13.30 -17.41
N GLU A 35 16.83 -13.95 -18.48
CA GLU A 35 15.59 -13.63 -19.19
C GLU A 35 14.43 -14.57 -18.85
N THR A 36 14.60 -15.43 -17.85
CA THR A 36 13.54 -16.35 -17.40
C THR A 36 12.29 -15.58 -17.03
N THR A 37 11.14 -16.03 -17.55
CA THR A 37 9.84 -15.45 -17.19
C THR A 37 9.60 -15.56 -15.69
N THR A 38 9.39 -14.43 -15.05
CA THR A 38 9.23 -14.33 -13.60
C THR A 38 7.88 -13.73 -13.25
N VAL A 39 7.22 -14.31 -12.26
CA VAL A 39 5.96 -13.82 -11.70
C VAL A 39 6.22 -13.28 -10.29
N ILE A 40 5.86 -12.02 -10.07
CA ILE A 40 5.93 -11.39 -8.76
C ILE A 40 4.54 -11.41 -8.14
N ALA A 41 4.38 -12.06 -6.98
CA ALA A 41 3.13 -12.08 -6.25
C ALA A 41 2.88 -10.74 -5.57
N SER A 42 1.85 -10.02 -6.00
CA SER A 42 1.38 -8.79 -5.35
C SER A 42 0.34 -9.17 -4.29
N THR A 43 0.69 -9.05 -3.03
CA THR A 43 -0.13 -9.50 -1.89
C THR A 43 -0.89 -8.38 -1.20
N ALA A 44 -0.70 -7.13 -1.61
CA ALA A 44 -1.40 -5.96 -1.11
C ALA A 44 -1.93 -5.09 -2.24
N SER A 45 -2.83 -4.18 -1.90
CA SER A 45 -3.34 -3.18 -2.83
C SER A 45 -2.69 -1.82 -2.57
N PRO A 46 -2.42 -1.00 -3.59
CA PRO A 46 -1.97 0.38 -3.41
C PRO A 46 -2.98 1.21 -2.59
N TYR A 47 -4.25 0.84 -2.58
CA TYR A 47 -5.29 1.46 -1.75
C TYR A 47 -5.12 1.24 -0.23
N LYS A 48 -4.23 0.36 0.20
CA LYS A 48 -3.82 0.26 1.62
C LYS A 48 -2.78 1.31 2.01
N PHE A 49 -2.11 1.89 1.03
CA PHE A 49 -1.03 2.86 1.21
C PHE A 49 -1.19 4.03 0.22
N PRO A 50 -2.38 4.67 0.18
CA PRO A 50 -2.74 5.57 -0.90
C PRO A 50 -1.84 6.80 -0.96
N VAL A 51 -1.45 7.36 0.19
CA VAL A 51 -0.54 8.52 0.27
C VAL A 51 0.79 8.19 -0.40
N VAL A 52 1.40 7.05 -0.04
CA VAL A 52 2.69 6.63 -0.62
C VAL A 52 2.58 6.38 -2.12
N ALA A 53 1.49 5.76 -2.57
CA ALA A 53 1.27 5.47 -3.98
C ALA A 53 1.11 6.76 -4.81
N VAL A 54 0.28 7.70 -4.33
CA VAL A 54 0.07 9.00 -5.01
C VAL A 54 1.36 9.82 -5.02
N GLU A 55 2.05 9.94 -3.88
CA GLU A 55 3.33 10.65 -3.80
C GLU A 55 4.37 10.05 -4.75
N ALA A 56 4.47 8.72 -4.79
CA ALA A 56 5.41 8.03 -5.65
C ALA A 56 5.18 8.31 -7.15
N VAL A 57 3.92 8.37 -7.59
CA VAL A 57 3.54 8.57 -9.00
C VAL A 57 3.59 10.04 -9.38
N THR A 58 2.99 10.93 -8.56
CA THR A 58 2.77 12.33 -8.92
C THR A 58 3.77 13.31 -8.31
N GLY A 59 4.43 12.94 -7.22
CA GLY A 59 5.24 13.85 -6.40
C GLY A 59 4.41 14.74 -5.45
N GLN A 60 3.08 14.61 -5.44
CA GLN A 60 2.20 15.40 -4.58
C GLN A 60 2.28 14.87 -3.14
N THR A 61 2.58 15.74 -2.19
CA THR A 61 2.69 15.45 -0.75
C THR A 61 1.58 16.14 0.04
N GLY A 62 1.41 15.75 1.30
CA GLY A 62 0.52 16.45 2.24
C GLY A 62 -0.96 16.09 2.12
N LEU A 63 -1.31 15.04 1.38
CA LEU A 63 -2.68 14.52 1.33
C LEU A 63 -2.98 13.69 2.58
N SER A 64 -4.21 13.79 3.07
CA SER A 64 -4.77 12.79 4.00
C SER A 64 -5.01 11.45 3.28
N ASP A 65 -5.18 10.37 4.06
CA ASP A 65 -5.44 9.04 3.49
C ASP A 65 -6.66 9.03 2.55
N PHE A 66 -7.74 9.71 2.91
CA PHE A 66 -8.98 9.73 2.11
C PHE A 66 -8.88 10.62 0.87
N GLU A 67 -8.19 11.75 0.95
CA GLU A 67 -7.86 12.55 -0.24
C GLU A 67 -6.98 11.76 -1.20
N ALA A 68 -6.01 11.03 -0.66
CA ALA A 68 -5.13 10.18 -1.46
C ALA A 68 -5.87 8.98 -2.08
N LEU A 69 -6.88 8.38 -1.42
CA LEU A 69 -7.75 7.36 -2.00
C LEU A 69 -8.48 7.90 -3.25
N THR A 70 -9.09 9.08 -3.13
CA THR A 70 -9.77 9.74 -4.25
C THR A 70 -8.79 10.03 -5.39
N LYS A 71 -7.63 10.58 -5.06
CA LYS A 71 -6.59 10.90 -6.03
C LYS A 71 -6.03 9.66 -6.73
N LEU A 72 -5.82 8.57 -5.98
CA LEU A 72 -5.36 7.31 -6.53
C LEU A 72 -6.36 6.70 -7.51
N HIS A 73 -7.66 6.82 -7.21
CA HIS A 73 -8.72 6.42 -8.15
C HIS A 73 -8.68 7.24 -9.44
N GLU A 74 -8.53 8.56 -9.36
CA GLU A 74 -8.42 9.45 -10.53
C GLU A 74 -7.24 9.08 -11.44
N ILE A 75 -6.10 8.74 -10.83
CA ILE A 75 -4.86 8.42 -11.56
C ILE A 75 -4.94 7.04 -12.20
N SER A 76 -5.41 6.03 -11.43
CA SER A 76 -5.38 4.63 -11.86
C SER A 76 -6.58 4.20 -12.69
N GLY A 77 -7.71 4.92 -12.59
CA GLY A 77 -8.99 4.47 -13.13
C GLY A 77 -9.58 3.24 -12.44
N VAL A 78 -8.89 2.67 -11.44
CA VAL A 78 -9.31 1.47 -10.71
C VAL A 78 -10.26 1.87 -9.58
N ALA A 79 -11.38 1.17 -9.45
CA ALA A 79 -12.36 1.46 -8.40
C ALA A 79 -11.77 1.27 -6.99
N VAL A 80 -12.12 2.19 -6.07
CA VAL A 80 -11.75 2.04 -4.67
C VAL A 80 -12.35 0.76 -4.11
N PRO A 81 -11.56 -0.15 -3.51
CA PRO A 81 -12.08 -1.40 -2.94
C PRO A 81 -13.16 -1.14 -1.88
N SER A 82 -14.23 -1.93 -1.89
CA SER A 82 -15.35 -1.77 -0.96
C SER A 82 -14.93 -1.80 0.53
N ALA A 83 -13.87 -2.52 0.85
CA ALA A 83 -13.31 -2.60 2.20
C ALA A 83 -12.78 -1.25 2.73
N VAL A 84 -12.43 -0.30 1.86
CA VAL A 84 -11.92 1.02 2.25
C VAL A 84 -12.84 2.17 1.87
N ALA A 85 -13.74 1.97 0.91
CA ALA A 85 -14.59 3.04 0.32
C ALA A 85 -15.44 3.80 1.36
N ASN A 86 -15.83 3.16 2.46
CA ASN A 86 -16.71 3.74 3.47
C ASN A 86 -16.01 3.98 4.82
N LEU A 87 -14.69 3.81 4.90
CA LEU A 87 -13.97 3.91 6.19
C LEU A 87 -14.01 5.31 6.77
N GLU A 88 -14.02 6.35 5.93
CA GLU A 88 -14.05 7.74 6.39
C GLU A 88 -15.27 8.05 7.27
N THR A 89 -16.41 7.46 6.93
CA THR A 89 -17.68 7.68 7.63
C THR A 89 -18.06 6.51 8.57
N ALA A 90 -17.25 5.47 8.61
CA ALA A 90 -17.53 4.28 9.39
C ALA A 90 -17.41 4.55 10.90
N GLN A 91 -18.31 3.93 11.67
CA GLN A 91 -18.24 4.01 13.13
C GLN A 91 -16.96 3.33 13.65
N VAL A 92 -16.17 4.05 14.43
CA VAL A 92 -15.04 3.48 15.17
C VAL A 92 -15.58 2.52 16.25
N ARG A 93 -15.39 1.23 16.05
CA ARG A 93 -15.91 0.17 16.94
C ARG A 93 -14.99 -0.11 18.13
N HIS A 94 -13.68 -0.06 17.92
CA HIS A 94 -12.67 -0.35 18.93
C HIS A 94 -11.95 0.95 19.29
N LYS A 95 -12.12 1.41 20.54
CA LYS A 95 -11.62 2.72 21.02
C LYS A 95 -10.41 2.60 21.94
N THR A 96 -10.00 1.36 22.26
CA THR A 96 -8.86 1.12 23.14
C THR A 96 -7.56 1.38 22.39
N THR A 97 -6.77 2.29 22.92
CA THR A 97 -5.40 2.56 22.43
C THR A 97 -4.45 2.32 23.59
N VAL A 98 -3.38 1.60 23.33
CA VAL A 98 -2.33 1.29 24.32
C VAL A 98 -0.95 1.56 23.74
N ALA A 99 0.03 1.85 24.60
CA ALA A 99 1.41 1.95 24.19
C ALA A 99 1.94 0.54 23.80
N ALA A 100 3.01 0.50 23.00
CA ALA A 100 3.52 -0.76 22.47
C ALA A 100 3.97 -1.74 23.58
N ASP A 101 4.53 -1.24 24.66
CA ASP A 101 4.95 -2.01 25.84
C ASP A 101 3.76 -2.49 26.71
N GLN A 102 2.55 -1.98 26.48
CA GLN A 102 1.32 -2.38 27.17
C GLN A 102 0.46 -3.38 26.36
N MET A 103 0.90 -3.76 25.17
CA MET A 103 0.09 -4.60 24.27
C MET A 103 -0.22 -5.97 24.87
N GLN A 104 0.73 -6.61 25.54
CA GLN A 104 0.51 -7.91 26.19
C GLN A 104 -0.55 -7.80 27.29
N ALA A 105 -0.38 -6.85 28.21
CA ALA A 105 -1.34 -6.63 29.30
C ALA A 105 -2.75 -6.29 28.79
N ALA A 106 -2.85 -5.54 27.68
CA ALA A 106 -4.13 -5.23 27.06
C ALA A 106 -4.82 -6.49 26.50
N VAL A 107 -4.06 -7.40 25.88
CA VAL A 107 -4.59 -8.67 25.36
C VAL A 107 -5.03 -9.58 26.52
N GLU A 108 -4.20 -9.74 27.55
CA GLU A 108 -4.52 -10.54 28.75
C GLU A 108 -5.80 -10.02 29.43
N SER A 109 -5.89 -8.71 29.62
CA SER A 109 -7.10 -8.08 30.19
C SER A 109 -8.34 -8.30 29.31
N TYR A 110 -8.19 -8.23 27.98
CA TYR A 110 -9.31 -8.48 27.07
C TYR A 110 -9.80 -9.93 27.10
N LEU A 111 -8.90 -10.87 27.33
CA LEU A 111 -9.19 -12.31 27.44
C LEU A 111 -9.63 -12.72 28.85
N GLY A 112 -9.54 -11.84 29.85
CA GLY A 112 -9.87 -12.13 31.23
C GLY A 112 -8.82 -12.99 31.95
N LEU A 113 -7.56 -12.88 31.53
CA LEU A 113 -6.41 -13.58 32.10
C LEU A 113 -5.73 -12.73 33.18
#